data_7dfc813e3a3a93f3edefb710253ddbf6
#
_entry.id   7dfc813e3a3a93f3edefb710253ddbf6
#
_cell.length_a   1.000
_cell.length_b   1.000
_cell.length_c   1.000
_cell.angle_alpha   90.00
_cell.angle_beta   90.00
_cell.angle_gamma   90.00
#
_symmetry.space_group_name_H-M   'P 1'
#
loop_
_entity.id
_entity.type
_entity.pdbx_description
1 polymer ?
#
loop_
_entity_poly.entity_id
_entity_poly.type
_entity_poly.pdbx_seq_one_letter_code
_entity_poly.pdbx_strand_id
1 'polypeptide(L)'
;MSSKGKILLVDDDLDFLDMHTAVLKNHGYEVFTATSGREGLERVRTEMPDAIILDLMMEKHDTGFLFSQKIKTDPLFKEIPILMVTSVAEATGYRFSLQDDGYWMKTDDFLDKPVKPEVLLERLDTLLKKRRDAR
;
A
#
# COMPACT_ATOMS: atom_id res chain seq x y z
N MET A 1 14.31 -7.72 -19.45
CA MET A 1 14.90 -7.01 -18.31
C MET A 1 14.08 -7.27 -17.07
N SER A 2 14.76 -7.42 -15.94
CA SER A 2 14.07 -7.60 -14.69
C SER A 2 13.40 -6.30 -14.23
N SER A 3 12.27 -6.41 -13.55
CA SER A 3 11.59 -5.25 -12.99
C SER A 3 12.32 -4.79 -11.72
N LYS A 4 12.05 -3.55 -11.31
CA LYS A 4 12.53 -3.03 -10.03
C LYS A 4 11.86 -3.71 -8.85
N GLY A 5 10.74 -4.35 -9.09
CA GLY A 5 9.96 -5.03 -8.06
C GLY A 5 8.50 -5.12 -8.47
N LYS A 6 7.75 -5.90 -7.69
CA LYS A 6 6.32 -6.09 -7.90
C LYS A 6 5.56 -5.23 -6.89
N ILE A 7 4.64 -4.42 -7.38
CA ILE A 7 3.85 -3.51 -6.55
C ILE A 7 2.37 -3.86 -6.69
N LEU A 8 1.70 -3.99 -5.56
CA LEU A 8 0.25 -4.19 -5.54
C LEU A 8 -0.42 -2.88 -5.11
N LEU A 9 -1.34 -2.38 -5.94
CA LEU A 9 -2.17 -1.22 -5.61
C LEU A 9 -3.55 -1.71 -5.21
N VAL A 10 -4.02 -1.36 -4.03
CA VAL A 10 -5.34 -1.75 -3.53
C VAL A 10 -6.14 -0.48 -3.25
N ASP A 11 -7.12 -0.19 -4.10
CA ASP A 11 -7.93 1.02 -4.02
C ASP A 11 -9.19 0.80 -4.86
N ASP A 12 -10.34 1.26 -4.39
CA ASP A 12 -11.57 1.15 -5.17
C ASP A 12 -11.76 2.31 -6.15
N ASP A 13 -10.87 3.29 -6.14
CA ASP A 13 -10.87 4.41 -7.08
C ASP A 13 -10.11 4.00 -8.35
N LEU A 14 -10.84 3.74 -9.42
CA LEU A 14 -10.25 3.28 -10.67
C LEU A 14 -9.31 4.31 -11.29
N ASP A 15 -9.61 5.59 -11.16
CA ASP A 15 -8.76 6.65 -11.68
C ASP A 15 -7.41 6.67 -10.98
N PHE A 16 -7.42 6.48 -9.65
CA PHE A 16 -6.19 6.36 -8.87
C PHE A 16 -5.37 5.18 -9.34
N LEU A 17 -6.01 4.01 -9.51
CA LEU A 17 -5.32 2.80 -9.96
C LEU A 17 -4.69 3.01 -11.35
N ASP A 18 -5.46 3.56 -12.29
CA ASP A 18 -4.99 3.76 -13.65
C ASP A 18 -3.80 4.72 -13.70
N MET A 19 -3.91 5.86 -13.03
CA MET A 19 -2.86 6.87 -13.05
C MET A 19 -1.57 6.34 -12.43
N HIS A 20 -1.66 5.75 -11.25
CA HIS A 20 -0.46 5.31 -10.56
C HIS A 20 0.14 4.03 -11.16
N THR A 21 -0.70 3.18 -11.77
CA THR A 21 -0.19 2.03 -12.52
C THR A 21 0.70 2.50 -13.65
N ALA A 22 0.25 3.50 -14.42
CA ALA A 22 1.04 4.02 -15.53
C ALA A 22 2.37 4.61 -15.05
N VAL A 23 2.33 5.39 -13.99
CA VAL A 23 3.54 6.02 -13.42
C VAL A 23 4.53 4.95 -12.96
N LEU A 24 4.07 3.96 -12.22
CA LEU A 24 4.95 2.92 -11.68
C LEU A 24 5.54 2.05 -12.80
N LYS A 25 4.75 1.68 -13.78
CA LYS A 25 5.25 0.90 -14.92
C LYS A 25 6.31 1.66 -15.69
N ASN A 26 6.11 2.97 -15.90
CA ASN A 26 7.09 3.81 -16.57
C ASN A 26 8.42 3.88 -15.84
N HIS A 27 8.40 3.63 -14.53
CA HIS A 27 9.62 3.62 -13.71
C HIS A 27 10.19 2.22 -13.49
N GLY A 28 9.70 1.23 -14.23
CA GLY A 28 10.30 -0.10 -14.23
C GLY A 28 9.70 -1.07 -13.23
N TYR A 29 8.58 -0.75 -12.59
CA TYR A 29 7.90 -1.67 -11.68
C TYR A 29 6.90 -2.54 -12.42
N GLU A 30 6.71 -3.76 -11.92
CA GLU A 30 5.61 -4.61 -12.33
C GLU A 30 4.45 -4.33 -11.38
N VAL A 31 3.24 -4.08 -11.91
CA VAL A 31 2.12 -3.58 -11.12
C VAL A 31 0.92 -4.49 -11.21
N PHE A 32 0.35 -4.80 -10.07
CA PHE A 32 -0.91 -5.53 -9.94
C PHE A 32 -1.90 -4.64 -9.22
N THR A 33 -3.18 -4.74 -9.53
CA THR A 33 -4.22 -3.92 -8.91
C THR A 33 -5.30 -4.78 -8.29
N ALA A 34 -5.97 -4.21 -7.29
CA ALA A 34 -7.13 -4.81 -6.65
C ALA A 34 -8.08 -3.69 -6.23
N THR A 35 -9.38 -3.94 -6.33
CA THR A 35 -10.39 -2.93 -6.00
C THR A 35 -11.04 -3.17 -4.65
N SER A 36 -10.63 -4.21 -3.94
CA SER A 36 -11.15 -4.53 -2.61
C SER A 36 -10.07 -5.23 -1.80
N GLY A 37 -10.26 -5.28 -0.49
CA GLY A 37 -9.34 -6.00 0.39
C GLY A 37 -9.28 -7.48 0.09
N ARG A 38 -10.43 -8.08 -0.24
CA ARG A 38 -10.50 -9.50 -0.59
C ARG A 38 -9.67 -9.81 -1.82
N GLU A 39 -9.87 -9.04 -2.88
CA GLU A 39 -9.09 -9.20 -4.11
C GLU A 39 -7.61 -8.96 -3.84
N GLY A 40 -7.31 -7.96 -3.01
CA GLY A 40 -5.93 -7.66 -2.62
C GLY A 40 -5.25 -8.82 -1.93
N LEU A 41 -5.95 -9.49 -1.00
CA LEU A 41 -5.38 -10.66 -0.32
C LEU A 41 -5.08 -11.80 -1.29
N GLU A 42 -5.95 -12.02 -2.28
CA GLU A 42 -5.70 -13.02 -3.30
C GLU A 42 -4.45 -12.68 -4.12
N ARG A 43 -4.31 -11.40 -4.48
CA ARG A 43 -3.13 -10.95 -5.23
C ARG A 43 -1.86 -11.10 -4.42
N VAL A 44 -1.90 -10.85 -3.12
CA VAL A 44 -0.71 -11.05 -2.27
C VAL A 44 -0.28 -12.51 -2.31
N ARG A 45 -1.24 -13.43 -2.20
CA ARG A 45 -0.93 -14.86 -2.20
C ARG A 45 -0.36 -15.34 -3.53
N THR A 46 -0.89 -14.86 -4.64
CA THR A 46 -0.50 -15.35 -5.96
C THR A 46 0.74 -14.65 -6.51
N GLU A 47 0.88 -13.35 -6.23
CA GLU A 47 1.94 -12.55 -6.84
C GLU A 47 3.12 -12.27 -5.92
N MET A 48 2.93 -12.39 -4.62
CA MET A 48 3.98 -12.09 -3.63
C MET A 48 4.64 -10.74 -3.90
N PRO A 49 3.90 -9.64 -3.81
CA PRO A 49 4.46 -8.33 -4.14
C PRO A 49 5.57 -7.91 -3.19
N ASP A 50 6.43 -7.03 -3.66
CA ASP A 50 7.52 -6.48 -2.85
C ASP A 50 7.05 -5.33 -1.98
N ALA A 51 5.97 -4.66 -2.37
CA ALA A 51 5.34 -3.61 -1.56
C ALA A 51 3.87 -3.50 -1.95
N ILE A 52 3.08 -2.97 -1.01
CA ILE A 52 1.64 -2.75 -1.21
C ILE A 52 1.33 -1.28 -0.98
N ILE A 53 0.61 -0.68 -1.91
CA ILE A 53 0.07 0.67 -1.76
C ILE A 53 -1.44 0.49 -1.53
N LEU A 54 -1.92 0.92 -0.38
CA LEU A 54 -3.24 0.56 0.12
C LEU A 54 -4.03 1.79 0.54
N ASP A 55 -5.25 1.92 0.00
CA ASP A 55 -6.19 2.92 0.47
C ASP A 55 -6.87 2.42 1.74
N LEU A 56 -6.84 3.25 2.79
CA LEU A 56 -7.49 2.94 4.05
C LEU A 56 -9.01 2.90 3.91
N MET A 57 -9.55 3.87 3.17
CA MET A 57 -10.99 4.09 3.05
C MET A 57 -11.52 3.58 1.72
N MET A 58 -11.74 2.27 1.62
CA MET A 58 -12.34 1.67 0.45
C MET A 58 -13.85 1.53 0.63
N GLU A 59 -14.44 0.43 0.19
CA GLU A 59 -15.88 0.19 0.25
C GLU A 59 -16.46 0.34 1.65
N LYS A 60 -15.68 0.00 2.68
CA LYS A 60 -16.07 0.08 4.08
C LYS A 60 -14.96 0.79 4.84
N HIS A 61 -15.34 1.50 5.87
CA HIS A 61 -14.43 2.34 6.64
C HIS A 61 -13.18 1.61 7.15
N ASP A 62 -13.31 0.35 7.51
CA ASP A 62 -12.21 -0.38 8.13
C ASP A 62 -11.58 -1.43 7.22
N THR A 63 -11.94 -1.46 5.95
CA THR A 63 -11.42 -2.49 5.02
C THR A 63 -9.91 -2.44 4.89
N GLY A 64 -9.35 -1.23 4.70
CA GLY A 64 -7.89 -1.07 4.59
C GLY A 64 -7.19 -1.46 5.88
N PHE A 65 -7.76 -1.10 7.01
CA PHE A 65 -7.23 -1.45 8.32
C PHE A 65 -7.18 -2.98 8.49
N LEU A 66 -8.28 -3.67 8.19
CA LEU A 66 -8.34 -5.12 8.31
C LEU A 66 -7.36 -5.81 7.37
N PHE A 67 -7.26 -5.33 6.14
CA PHE A 67 -6.30 -5.86 5.18
C PHE A 67 -4.87 -5.74 5.73
N SER A 68 -4.52 -4.55 6.21
CA SER A 68 -3.20 -4.29 6.76
C SER A 68 -2.89 -5.23 7.94
N GLN A 69 -3.85 -5.42 8.84
CA GLN A 69 -3.67 -6.34 9.96
C GLN A 69 -3.44 -7.77 9.50
N LYS A 70 -4.21 -8.24 8.53
CA LYS A 70 -4.06 -9.60 8.02
C LYS A 70 -2.67 -9.83 7.42
N ILE A 71 -2.16 -8.83 6.68
CA ILE A 71 -0.83 -8.94 6.09
C ILE A 71 0.24 -8.93 7.19
N LYS A 72 0.16 -8.00 8.12
CA LYS A 72 1.22 -7.80 9.12
C LYS A 72 1.23 -8.86 10.21
N THR A 73 0.16 -9.64 10.35
CA THR A 73 0.12 -10.74 11.31
C THR A 73 0.37 -12.10 10.67
N ASP A 74 0.50 -12.17 9.35
CA ASP A 74 0.78 -13.42 8.64
C ASP A 74 2.28 -13.63 8.53
N PRO A 75 2.82 -14.76 9.02
CA PRO A 75 4.27 -15.01 8.94
C PRO A 75 4.85 -14.97 7.53
N LEU A 76 4.03 -15.29 6.52
CA LEU A 76 4.49 -15.28 5.13
C LEU A 76 4.58 -13.88 4.55
N PHE A 77 3.74 -12.94 5.02
CA PHE A 77 3.56 -11.64 4.38
C PHE A 77 3.96 -10.45 5.25
N LYS A 78 4.24 -10.68 6.53
CA LYS A 78 4.47 -9.56 7.47
C LYS A 78 5.63 -8.65 7.10
N GLU A 79 6.56 -9.14 6.31
CA GLU A 79 7.73 -8.36 5.89
C GLU A 79 7.44 -7.46 4.68
N ILE A 80 6.29 -7.64 4.02
CA ILE A 80 5.93 -6.82 2.87
C ILE A 80 5.58 -5.40 3.37
N PRO A 81 6.31 -4.36 2.94
CA PRO A 81 5.99 -3.01 3.38
C PRO A 81 4.66 -2.53 2.79
N ILE A 82 3.91 -1.81 3.62
CA ILE A 82 2.62 -1.24 3.22
C ILE A 82 2.72 0.29 3.30
N LEU A 83 2.44 0.94 2.18
CA LEU A 83 2.31 2.38 2.10
C LEU A 83 0.81 2.71 2.09
N MET A 84 0.33 3.29 3.17
CA MET A 84 -1.08 3.65 3.31
C MET A 84 -1.32 4.98 2.61
N VAL A 85 -2.36 5.06 1.77
CA VAL A 85 -2.75 6.29 1.08
C VAL A 85 -4.23 6.51 1.30
N THR A 86 -4.61 7.70 1.78
CA THR A 86 -6.02 7.98 2.04
C THR A 86 -6.29 9.47 2.05
N SER A 87 -7.58 9.86 1.99
CA SER A 87 -7.98 11.26 2.04
C SER A 87 -7.87 11.80 3.47
N VAL A 88 -7.28 13.00 3.61
CA VAL A 88 -7.13 13.66 4.91
C VAL A 88 -8.48 13.81 5.61
N ALA A 89 -9.50 14.24 4.87
CA ALA A 89 -10.83 14.47 5.44
C ALA A 89 -11.43 13.17 6.01
N GLU A 90 -11.13 12.04 5.40
CA GLU A 90 -11.65 10.74 5.83
C GLU A 90 -10.79 10.12 6.92
N ALA A 91 -9.51 10.46 6.95
CA ALA A 91 -8.52 9.80 7.78
C ALA A 91 -8.23 10.49 9.11
N THR A 92 -8.82 11.65 9.38
CA THR A 92 -8.43 12.48 10.53
C THR A 92 -8.42 11.68 11.85
N GLY A 93 -9.48 10.95 12.14
CA GLY A 93 -9.57 10.17 13.35
C GLY A 93 -8.55 9.03 13.40
N TYR A 94 -8.27 8.43 12.26
CA TYR A 94 -7.32 7.34 12.18
C TYR A 94 -5.88 7.83 12.35
N ARG A 95 -5.59 9.03 11.86
CA ARG A 95 -4.26 9.62 12.03
C ARG A 95 -3.94 9.83 13.50
N PHE A 96 -4.91 10.31 14.27
CA PHE A 96 -4.72 10.46 15.71
C PHE A 96 -4.40 9.12 16.36
N SER A 97 -5.14 8.08 15.99
CA SER A 97 -4.90 6.75 16.51
C SER A 97 -3.51 6.25 16.16
N LEU A 98 -3.04 6.50 14.94
CA LEU A 98 -1.71 6.10 14.53
C LEU A 98 -0.62 6.80 15.34
N GLN A 99 -0.81 8.07 15.67
CA GLN A 99 0.15 8.83 16.45
C GLN A 99 0.15 8.41 17.90
N ASP A 100 -1.02 8.18 18.47
CA ASP A 100 -1.16 7.86 19.89
C ASP A 100 -0.95 6.37 20.18
N ASP A 101 -1.50 5.53 19.31
CA ASP A 101 -1.50 4.08 19.50
C ASP A 101 -1.01 3.37 18.23
N GLY A 102 0.07 3.83 17.66
CA GLY A 102 0.56 3.40 16.35
C GLY A 102 0.56 1.90 16.08
N TYR A 103 0.43 1.10 17.12
CA TYR A 103 0.46 -0.34 16.99
C TYR A 103 -0.80 -0.94 16.35
N TRP A 104 -1.96 -0.28 16.41
CA TRP A 104 -3.19 -0.90 15.93
C TRP A 104 -3.42 -0.67 14.44
N MET A 105 -2.75 0.29 13.83
CA MET A 105 -2.75 0.44 12.39
C MET A 105 -1.41 -0.03 11.84
N LYS A 106 -1.41 -1.21 11.25
CA LYS A 106 -0.17 -1.84 10.77
C LYS A 106 0.20 -1.34 9.39
N THR A 107 1.02 -0.31 9.36
CA THR A 107 1.52 0.27 8.12
C THR A 107 2.96 0.74 8.30
N ASP A 108 3.70 0.82 7.19
CA ASP A 108 5.11 1.22 7.21
C ASP A 108 5.30 2.69 6.85
N ASP A 109 4.33 3.29 6.18
CA ASP A 109 4.34 4.71 5.84
C ASP A 109 2.91 5.14 5.51
N PHE A 110 2.69 6.45 5.44
CA PHE A 110 1.37 7.01 5.29
C PHE A 110 1.44 8.27 4.41
N LEU A 111 0.57 8.38 3.41
CA LEU A 111 0.46 9.55 2.55
C LEU A 111 -0.98 10.02 2.45
N ASP A 112 -1.18 11.33 2.39
CA ASP A 112 -2.50 11.92 2.18
C ASP A 112 -2.80 12.08 0.71
N LYS A 113 -4.03 11.81 0.30
CA LYS A 113 -4.51 12.14 -1.04
C LYS A 113 -4.82 13.64 -1.12
N PRO A 114 -4.63 14.29 -2.26
CA PRO A 114 -4.10 13.73 -3.51
C PRO A 114 -2.58 13.52 -3.42
N VAL A 115 -2.12 12.40 -3.96
CA VAL A 115 -0.71 12.02 -3.92
C VAL A 115 -0.04 12.41 -5.22
N LYS A 116 1.06 13.15 -5.11
CA LYS A 116 1.87 13.48 -6.29
C LYS A 116 2.68 12.24 -6.69
N PRO A 117 2.72 11.90 -7.98
CA PRO A 117 3.46 10.71 -8.41
C PRO A 117 4.90 10.66 -7.95
N GLU A 118 5.62 11.78 -7.98
CA GLU A 118 7.01 11.82 -7.55
C GLU A 118 7.16 11.54 -6.05
N VAL A 119 6.20 11.94 -5.22
CA VAL A 119 6.23 11.66 -3.79
C VAL A 119 5.97 10.17 -3.56
N LEU A 120 5.01 9.61 -4.28
CA LEU A 120 4.71 8.18 -4.19
C LEU A 120 5.94 7.34 -4.54
N LEU A 121 6.61 7.68 -5.63
CA LEU A 121 7.81 6.97 -6.07
C LEU A 121 8.93 7.06 -5.04
N GLU A 122 9.16 8.23 -4.48
CA GLU A 122 10.20 8.43 -3.47
C GLU A 122 9.95 7.58 -2.23
N ARG A 123 8.71 7.60 -1.71
CA ARG A 123 8.36 6.83 -0.52
C ARG A 123 8.45 5.33 -0.79
N LEU A 124 7.98 4.90 -1.96
CA LEU A 124 8.06 3.50 -2.36
C LEU A 124 9.50 3.03 -2.45
N ASP A 125 10.36 3.81 -3.11
CA ASP A 125 11.77 3.46 -3.24
C ASP A 125 12.43 3.35 -1.86
N THR A 126 12.09 4.26 -0.93
CA THR A 126 12.60 4.22 0.43
C THR A 126 12.20 2.93 1.15
N LEU A 127 10.94 2.56 1.05
CA LEU A 127 10.44 1.33 1.69
C LEU A 127 11.10 0.08 1.12
N LEU A 128 11.25 0.02 -0.19
CA LEU A 128 11.88 -1.12 -0.85
C LEU A 128 13.36 -1.23 -0.47
N LYS A 129 14.04 -0.11 -0.38
CA LYS A 129 15.44 -0.09 0.05
C LYS A 129 15.60 -0.59 1.48
N LYS A 130 14.75 -0.15 2.38
CA LYS A 130 14.76 -0.61 3.77
C LYS A 130 14.57 -2.11 3.85
N ARG A 131 13.65 -2.65 3.06
CA ARG A 131 13.39 -4.08 3.04
C ARG A 131 14.59 -4.87 2.55
N ARG A 132 15.24 -4.40 1.48
CA ARG A 132 16.45 -5.05 0.95
C ARG A 132 17.58 -5.02 1.99
N ASP A 133 17.76 -3.89 2.64
CA ASP A 133 18.85 -3.72 3.61
C ASP A 133 18.61 -4.55 4.88
N ALA A 134 17.36 -4.87 5.20
CA ALA A 134 17.01 -5.66 6.37
C ALA A 134 17.18 -7.17 6.15
N ARG A 135 17.35 -7.62 4.92
CA ARG A 135 17.51 -9.05 4.59
C ARG A 135 18.92 -9.55 4.79
#